data_05a38b5c0fdba14c0b6c9795644f8978
#
_entry.id   05a38b5c0fdba14c0b6c9795644f8978
#
_cell.length_a   1.000
_cell.length_b   1.000
_cell.length_c   1.000
_cell.angle_alpha   90.00
_cell.angle_beta   90.00
_cell.angle_gamma   90.00
#
_symmetry.space_group_name_H-M   'P 1'
#
loop_
_entity.id
_entity.type
_entity.pdbx_description
1 polymer ?
#
loop_
_entity_poly.entity_id
_entity_poly.type
_entity_poly.pdbx_seq_one_letter_code
_entity_poly.pdbx_strand_id
1 'polypeptide(L)'
;SGNGQTFIDLNSVTDYLDLSQWDDAKLGACNVANAQQCVPISMTGRIFYWNMTTFNKAGITEVPKTLDDLMNAGKTFQEKLGDDYYPLHLGAYDRMILMVFYLESKYGKDWADPTTSTLNYTADEIAEGIDFIKSLVDGHVIMPLPTYYGANGDGATHQSNEWITGKIAGIFEWDSAASKYQDALDEDNKAGFTVGEEIKFGDYNGGFSKVSMGMAITKTCKNPAEAATLIEYLWNGDGAAIMGSECGVPASKAGLATAQAAGKINDLVAEANDKVMSFVSCQLDPLFESSDLKATGTGVYQEVFDTVDYDNASGADVVDTLLDGMSAVGYNV
;
A
#
# COMPACT_ATOMS: atom_id res chain seq x y z
N SER A 1 -13.51 14.13 0.88
CA SER A 1 -14.96 14.19 1.09
C SER A 1 -15.41 15.61 1.45
N GLY A 2 -15.76 16.40 0.45
CA GLY A 2 -16.59 17.58 0.58
C GLY A 2 -16.07 18.75 1.43
N ASN A 3 -14.75 19.02 1.47
CA ASN A 3 -14.18 20.18 2.16
C ASN A 3 -14.70 20.37 3.61
N GLY A 4 -14.79 19.30 4.38
CA GLY A 4 -15.27 19.35 5.77
C GLY A 4 -16.80 19.51 5.93
N GLN A 5 -17.59 19.30 4.87
CA GLN A 5 -19.04 19.48 4.92
C GLN A 5 -19.83 18.24 5.37
N THR A 6 -19.23 17.04 5.30
CA THR A 6 -19.91 15.75 5.51
C THR A 6 -19.96 15.31 6.96
N PHE A 7 -18.85 15.50 7.70
CA PHE A 7 -18.71 15.01 9.06
C PHE A 7 -18.66 16.13 10.09
N ILE A 8 -19.04 15.84 11.35
CA ILE A 8 -18.89 16.80 12.45
C ILE A 8 -17.39 16.94 12.80
N ASP A 9 -17.06 18.04 13.46
CA ASP A 9 -15.77 18.16 14.13
C ASP A 9 -15.77 17.32 15.42
N LEU A 10 -14.94 16.27 15.50
CA LEU A 10 -14.86 15.40 16.67
C LEU A 10 -14.38 16.13 17.94
N ASN A 11 -13.76 17.31 17.82
CA ASN A 11 -13.46 18.16 18.97
C ASN A 11 -14.74 18.62 19.70
N SER A 12 -15.90 18.56 19.07
CA SER A 12 -17.18 18.89 19.69
C SER A 12 -17.78 17.79 20.58
N VAL A 13 -17.17 16.60 20.59
CA VAL A 13 -17.65 15.41 21.34
C VAL A 13 -16.59 14.79 22.26
N THR A 14 -15.59 15.55 22.66
CA THR A 14 -14.48 15.09 23.52
C THR A 14 -14.89 14.67 24.94
N ASP A 15 -16.08 15.03 25.37
CA ASP A 15 -16.67 14.48 26.61
C ASP A 15 -16.99 12.95 26.52
N TYR A 16 -17.04 12.42 25.28
CA TYR A 16 -17.44 11.03 24.99
C TYR A 16 -16.37 10.25 24.21
N LEU A 17 -15.38 10.93 23.63
CA LEU A 17 -14.30 10.35 22.83
C LEU A 17 -12.97 11.01 23.20
N ASP A 18 -12.07 10.23 23.80
CA ASP A 18 -10.73 10.70 24.20
C ASP A 18 -9.76 10.73 23.01
N LEU A 19 -9.67 11.88 22.35
CA LEU A 19 -8.76 12.09 21.22
C LEU A 19 -7.27 12.05 21.61
N SER A 20 -6.92 12.20 22.90
CA SER A 20 -5.51 12.16 23.37
C SER A 20 -4.87 10.77 23.23
N GLN A 21 -5.67 9.75 22.95
CA GLN A 21 -5.19 8.40 22.68
C GLN A 21 -4.51 8.25 21.31
N TRP A 22 -4.65 9.22 20.42
CA TRP A 22 -3.92 9.28 19.15
C TRP A 22 -2.83 10.35 19.21
N ASP A 23 -1.71 10.09 18.55
CA ASP A 23 -0.65 11.08 18.37
C ASP A 23 -1.11 12.18 17.41
N ASP A 24 -0.59 13.41 17.61
CA ASP A 24 -0.96 14.59 16.82
C ASP A 24 -0.74 14.37 15.29
N ALA A 25 0.32 13.66 14.90
CA ALA A 25 0.60 13.34 13.50
C ALA A 25 -0.50 12.46 12.90
N LYS A 26 -0.97 11.45 13.64
CA LYS A 26 -2.06 10.56 13.19
C LYS A 26 -3.40 11.30 13.10
N LEU A 27 -3.71 12.16 14.08
CA LEU A 27 -4.90 13.02 14.03
C LEU A 27 -4.79 14.04 12.90
N GLY A 28 -3.61 14.60 12.68
CA GLY A 28 -3.34 15.54 11.59
C GLY A 28 -3.71 15.00 10.21
N ALA A 29 -3.45 13.71 9.96
CA ALA A 29 -3.83 13.03 8.73
C ALA A 29 -5.36 12.96 8.49
N CYS A 30 -6.16 13.17 9.54
CA CYS A 30 -7.62 13.18 9.53
C CYS A 30 -8.22 14.58 9.70
N ASN A 31 -7.39 15.64 9.77
CA ASN A 31 -7.86 17.01 9.92
C ASN A 31 -8.10 17.61 8.54
N VAL A 32 -9.30 18.11 8.31
CA VAL A 32 -9.69 18.74 7.06
C VAL A 32 -10.37 20.08 7.36
N ALA A 33 -9.90 21.16 6.75
CA ALA A 33 -10.42 22.51 6.96
C ALA A 33 -10.46 22.93 8.44
N ASN A 34 -9.40 22.62 9.19
CA ASN A 34 -9.24 22.88 10.64
C ASN A 34 -10.29 22.17 11.53
N ALA A 35 -10.88 21.09 11.08
CA ALA A 35 -11.79 20.26 11.85
C ALA A 35 -11.30 18.81 11.88
N GLN A 36 -11.34 18.17 13.03
CA GLN A 36 -11.01 16.74 13.17
C GLN A 36 -12.16 15.90 12.63
N GLN A 37 -12.09 15.51 11.35
CA GLN A 37 -13.17 14.86 10.64
C GLN A 37 -13.36 13.39 10.97
N CYS A 38 -12.28 12.69 11.38
CA CYS A 38 -12.34 11.30 11.82
C CYS A 38 -11.17 11.00 12.78
N VAL A 39 -11.20 9.84 13.42
CA VAL A 39 -10.03 9.23 14.06
C VAL A 39 -9.51 8.09 13.20
N PRO A 40 -8.19 7.94 13.02
CA PRO A 40 -7.64 6.80 12.30
C PRO A 40 -7.79 5.52 13.13
N ILE A 41 -8.25 4.45 12.48
CA ILE A 41 -8.29 3.12 13.05
C ILE A 41 -6.88 2.52 13.05
N SER A 42 -6.20 2.60 11.91
CA SER A 42 -4.82 2.20 11.72
C SER A 42 -4.13 3.09 10.70
N MET A 43 -2.81 3.18 10.83
CA MET A 43 -1.94 3.70 9.77
C MET A 43 -1.35 2.53 9.01
N THR A 44 -1.15 2.69 7.71
CA THR A 44 -0.65 1.62 6.84
C THR A 44 0.34 2.17 5.82
N GLY A 45 1.21 1.31 5.33
CA GLY A 45 2.10 1.56 4.20
C GLY A 45 2.39 0.26 3.47
N ARG A 46 3.21 0.35 2.44
CA ARG A 46 3.54 -0.81 1.58
C ARG A 46 4.87 -1.42 1.97
N ILE A 47 4.92 -2.76 1.89
CA ILE A 47 6.12 -3.55 2.12
C ILE A 47 6.12 -4.77 1.20
N PHE A 48 7.30 -5.31 0.93
CA PHE A 48 7.43 -6.56 0.20
C PHE A 48 7.16 -7.76 1.10
N TYR A 49 6.48 -8.75 0.56
CA TYR A 49 6.38 -10.09 1.14
C TYR A 49 7.01 -11.09 0.19
N TRP A 50 7.78 -12.01 0.74
CA TRP A 50 8.53 -13.00 -0.01
C TRP A 50 8.16 -14.42 0.38
N ASN A 51 8.03 -15.31 -0.59
CA ASN A 51 7.96 -16.75 -0.39
C ASN A 51 9.39 -17.33 -0.55
N MET A 52 10.11 -17.39 0.55
CA MET A 52 11.50 -17.89 0.55
C MET A 52 11.59 -19.38 0.23
N THR A 53 10.51 -20.16 0.28
CA THR A 53 10.50 -21.53 -0.23
C THR A 53 10.84 -21.54 -1.73
N THR A 54 10.23 -20.68 -2.53
CA THR A 54 10.51 -20.59 -3.98
C THR A 54 11.88 -19.95 -4.24
N PHE A 55 12.26 -18.90 -3.50
CA PHE A 55 13.60 -18.31 -3.60
C PHE A 55 14.69 -19.36 -3.34
N ASN A 56 14.53 -20.19 -2.31
CA ASN A 56 15.47 -21.28 -1.99
C ASN A 56 15.52 -22.35 -3.11
N LYS A 57 14.39 -22.67 -3.76
CA LYS A 57 14.37 -23.57 -4.95
C LYS A 57 15.23 -22.99 -6.09
N ALA A 58 15.27 -21.66 -6.25
CA ALA A 58 16.12 -20.97 -7.20
C ALA A 58 17.58 -20.85 -6.74
N GLY A 59 17.88 -21.20 -5.49
CA GLY A 59 19.22 -21.08 -4.89
C GLY A 59 19.51 -19.70 -4.26
N ILE A 60 18.48 -18.88 -4.05
CA ILE A 60 18.57 -17.57 -3.39
C ILE A 60 18.11 -17.74 -1.94
N THR A 61 19.02 -17.51 -0.98
CA THR A 61 18.79 -17.77 0.46
C THR A 61 18.49 -16.53 1.27
N GLU A 62 18.71 -15.34 0.71
CA GLU A 62 18.46 -14.05 1.35
C GLU A 62 17.30 -13.32 0.66
N VAL A 63 16.51 -12.57 1.43
CA VAL A 63 15.50 -11.67 0.86
C VAL A 63 16.16 -10.56 0.04
N PRO A 64 15.56 -10.13 -1.09
CA PRO A 64 16.07 -8.98 -1.84
C PRO A 64 16.09 -7.70 -0.99
N LYS A 65 17.18 -6.95 -1.05
CA LYS A 65 17.40 -5.70 -0.31
C LYS A 65 17.80 -4.54 -1.21
N THR A 66 18.12 -4.82 -2.45
CA THR A 66 18.55 -3.83 -3.44
C THR A 66 17.88 -4.08 -4.79
N LEU A 67 17.96 -3.08 -5.68
CA LEU A 67 17.50 -3.26 -7.08
C LEU A 67 18.31 -4.37 -7.77
N ASP A 68 19.61 -4.44 -7.52
CA ASP A 68 20.47 -5.49 -8.09
C ASP A 68 20.03 -6.89 -7.63
N ASP A 69 19.62 -7.04 -6.36
CA ASP A 69 19.08 -8.31 -5.87
C ASP A 69 17.80 -8.71 -6.61
N LEU A 70 16.90 -7.73 -6.87
CA LEU A 70 15.67 -7.97 -7.64
C LEU A 70 15.97 -8.40 -9.08
N MET A 71 16.86 -7.67 -9.77
CA MET A 71 17.24 -7.98 -11.15
C MET A 71 17.95 -9.34 -11.26
N ASN A 72 18.83 -9.65 -10.29
CA ASN A 72 19.47 -10.97 -10.21
C ASN A 72 18.47 -12.08 -9.90
N ALA A 73 17.46 -11.82 -9.06
CA ALA A 73 16.39 -12.78 -8.78
C ALA A 73 15.59 -13.10 -10.05
N GLY A 74 15.18 -12.09 -10.84
CA GLY A 74 14.46 -12.29 -12.11
C GLY A 74 15.23 -13.24 -13.03
N LYS A 75 16.48 -12.93 -13.31
CA LYS A 75 17.34 -13.77 -14.14
C LYS A 75 17.49 -15.19 -13.58
N THR A 76 17.74 -15.31 -12.26
CA THR A 76 17.95 -16.60 -11.62
C THR A 76 16.69 -17.46 -11.63
N PHE A 77 15.52 -16.87 -11.39
CA PHE A 77 14.23 -17.58 -11.48
C PHE A 77 14.01 -18.14 -12.88
N GLN A 78 14.20 -17.32 -13.91
CA GLN A 78 14.06 -17.75 -15.30
C GLN A 78 15.02 -18.89 -15.64
N GLU A 79 16.30 -18.78 -15.26
CA GLU A 79 17.32 -19.80 -15.53
C GLU A 79 17.12 -21.12 -14.76
N LYS A 80 16.63 -21.05 -13.52
CA LYS A 80 16.57 -22.23 -12.62
C LYS A 80 15.18 -22.86 -12.53
N LEU A 81 14.13 -22.04 -12.61
CA LEU A 81 12.75 -22.49 -12.39
C LEU A 81 11.92 -22.45 -13.69
N GLY A 82 12.36 -21.69 -14.70
CA GLY A 82 11.68 -21.53 -15.98
C GLY A 82 10.80 -20.29 -16.04
N ASP A 83 10.22 -20.05 -17.23
CA ASP A 83 9.50 -18.81 -17.57
C ASP A 83 8.18 -18.61 -16.80
N ASP A 84 7.66 -19.64 -16.15
CA ASP A 84 6.41 -19.58 -15.35
C ASP A 84 6.61 -19.04 -13.93
N TYR A 85 7.86 -18.88 -13.46
CA TYR A 85 8.17 -18.46 -12.10
C TYR A 85 8.71 -17.04 -12.06
N TYR A 86 8.11 -16.21 -11.23
CA TYR A 86 8.49 -14.81 -11.08
C TYR A 86 8.81 -14.47 -9.63
N PRO A 87 9.89 -13.70 -9.37
CA PRO A 87 10.15 -13.16 -8.03
C PRO A 87 9.02 -12.33 -7.48
N LEU A 88 8.28 -11.62 -8.36
CA LEU A 88 7.29 -10.63 -7.95
C LEU A 88 6.09 -10.58 -8.93
N HIS A 89 4.92 -10.25 -8.42
CA HIS A 89 3.79 -9.79 -9.22
C HIS A 89 3.23 -8.49 -8.63
N LEU A 90 2.90 -7.57 -9.53
CA LEU A 90 2.26 -6.30 -9.22
C LEU A 90 1.15 -6.02 -10.24
N GLY A 91 -0.06 -5.77 -9.75
CA GLY A 91 -1.12 -5.18 -10.55
C GLY A 91 -0.82 -3.72 -10.92
N ALA A 92 -1.60 -3.12 -11.80
CA ALA A 92 -1.33 -1.76 -12.28
C ALA A 92 -1.26 -0.71 -11.15
N TYR A 93 -2.16 -0.80 -10.18
CA TYR A 93 -2.15 0.08 -9.00
C TYR A 93 -0.89 -0.13 -8.15
N ASP A 94 -0.45 -1.37 -7.94
CA ASP A 94 0.74 -1.68 -7.15
C ASP A 94 2.01 -1.22 -7.86
N ARG A 95 2.05 -1.30 -9.20
CA ARG A 95 3.13 -0.76 -10.03
C ARG A 95 3.23 0.76 -9.89
N MET A 96 2.08 1.45 -9.90
CA MET A 96 2.05 2.89 -9.68
C MET A 96 2.61 3.26 -8.30
N ILE A 97 2.24 2.51 -7.26
CA ILE A 97 2.79 2.72 -5.91
C ILE A 97 4.29 2.47 -5.87
N LEU A 98 4.79 1.38 -6.46
CA LEU A 98 6.21 1.09 -6.48
C LEU A 98 7.01 2.13 -7.28
N MET A 99 6.43 2.66 -8.37
CA MET A 99 7.00 3.77 -9.12
C MET A 99 7.16 5.02 -8.24
N VAL A 100 6.15 5.36 -7.45
CA VAL A 100 6.23 6.49 -6.51
C VAL A 100 7.32 6.25 -5.46
N PHE A 101 7.41 5.04 -4.89
CA PHE A 101 8.51 4.67 -3.97
C PHE A 101 9.89 4.85 -4.61
N TYR A 102 10.05 4.44 -5.88
CA TYR A 102 11.28 4.65 -6.63
C TYR A 102 11.63 6.14 -6.73
N LEU A 103 10.66 6.96 -7.14
CA LEU A 103 10.85 8.41 -7.31
C LEU A 103 11.17 9.09 -5.97
N GLU A 104 10.44 8.76 -4.90
CA GLU A 104 10.68 9.29 -3.56
C GLU A 104 12.07 8.89 -3.05
N SER A 105 12.46 7.61 -3.23
CA SER A 105 13.79 7.13 -2.86
C SER A 105 14.92 7.79 -3.64
N LYS A 106 14.67 8.15 -4.90
CA LYS A 106 15.66 8.79 -5.76
C LYS A 106 15.79 10.28 -5.52
N TYR A 107 14.66 10.98 -5.36
CA TYR A 107 14.61 12.45 -5.34
C TYR A 107 14.37 13.05 -3.95
N GLY A 108 13.92 12.26 -2.96
CA GLY A 108 13.70 12.70 -1.58
C GLY A 108 12.57 13.71 -1.41
N LYS A 109 11.51 13.61 -2.21
CA LYS A 109 10.34 14.51 -2.16
C LYS A 109 9.04 13.73 -2.29
N ASP A 110 7.99 14.21 -1.62
CA ASP A 110 6.65 13.62 -1.70
C ASP A 110 6.12 13.63 -3.13
N TRP A 111 5.22 12.70 -3.45
CA TRP A 111 4.57 12.63 -4.75
C TRP A 111 3.87 13.94 -5.14
N ALA A 112 3.11 14.50 -4.23
CA ALA A 112 2.42 15.77 -4.44
C ALA A 112 2.40 16.61 -3.14
N ASP A 113 2.27 17.92 -3.27
CA ASP A 113 1.98 18.80 -2.14
C ASP A 113 0.57 18.51 -1.61
N PRO A 114 0.40 18.08 -0.34
CA PRO A 114 -0.90 17.64 0.19
C PRO A 114 -1.91 18.79 0.36
N THR A 115 -1.46 20.05 0.29
CA THR A 115 -2.32 21.23 0.44
C THR A 115 -2.88 21.71 -0.89
N THR A 116 -2.06 21.62 -1.94
CA THR A 116 -2.40 22.15 -3.27
C THR A 116 -2.66 21.07 -4.29
N SER A 117 -2.37 19.80 -3.97
CA SER A 117 -2.37 18.66 -4.89
C SER A 117 -1.51 18.91 -6.14
N THR A 118 -0.43 19.70 -5.98
CA THR A 118 0.52 19.95 -7.05
C THR A 118 1.54 18.83 -7.09
N LEU A 119 1.74 18.20 -8.26
CA LEU A 119 2.77 17.19 -8.46
C LEU A 119 4.17 17.79 -8.24
N ASN A 120 5.01 17.06 -7.51
CA ASN A 120 6.39 17.49 -7.24
C ASN A 120 7.40 16.97 -8.28
N TYR A 121 6.94 16.25 -9.28
CA TYR A 121 7.76 15.61 -10.31
C TYR A 121 7.43 16.17 -11.71
N THR A 122 8.47 16.29 -12.54
CA THR A 122 8.29 16.63 -13.95
C THR A 122 7.82 15.42 -14.75
N ALA A 123 7.27 15.65 -15.95
CA ALA A 123 6.90 14.58 -16.87
C ALA A 123 8.08 13.63 -17.16
N ASP A 124 9.29 14.14 -17.33
CA ASP A 124 10.49 13.32 -17.58
C ASP A 124 10.83 12.43 -16.37
N GLU A 125 10.73 12.95 -15.14
CA GLU A 125 10.95 12.16 -13.91
C GLU A 125 9.89 11.07 -13.75
N ILE A 126 8.63 11.36 -14.08
CA ILE A 126 7.52 10.38 -14.04
C ILE A 126 7.71 9.32 -15.13
N ALA A 127 8.07 9.72 -16.35
CA ALA A 127 8.39 8.79 -17.44
C ALA A 127 9.54 7.85 -17.05
N GLU A 128 10.58 8.36 -16.39
CA GLU A 128 11.66 7.53 -15.84
C GLU A 128 11.14 6.52 -14.81
N GLY A 129 10.19 6.92 -13.94
CA GLY A 129 9.57 6.03 -12.98
C GLY A 129 8.78 4.89 -13.65
N ILE A 130 8.07 5.18 -14.73
CA ILE A 130 7.37 4.17 -15.55
C ILE A 130 8.37 3.22 -16.21
N ASP A 131 9.47 3.76 -16.78
CA ASP A 131 10.54 2.96 -17.39
C ASP A 131 11.26 2.08 -16.35
N PHE A 132 11.37 2.53 -15.09
CA PHE A 132 11.86 1.71 -14.00
C PHE A 132 10.96 0.46 -13.81
N ILE A 133 9.64 0.62 -13.74
CA ILE A 133 8.71 -0.52 -13.66
C ILE A 133 8.84 -1.44 -14.88
N LYS A 134 8.92 -0.84 -16.08
CA LYS A 134 9.14 -1.60 -17.32
C LYS A 134 10.42 -2.44 -17.25
N SER A 135 11.51 -1.88 -16.72
CA SER A 135 12.77 -2.59 -16.58
C SER A 135 12.69 -3.83 -15.68
N LEU A 136 11.82 -3.81 -14.65
CA LEU A 136 11.56 -4.96 -13.79
C LEU A 136 10.77 -6.05 -14.53
N VAL A 137 9.85 -5.66 -15.43
CA VAL A 137 9.13 -6.60 -16.29
C VAL A 137 10.08 -7.23 -17.31
N ASP A 138 10.84 -6.41 -18.05
CA ASP A 138 11.82 -6.84 -19.05
C ASP A 138 12.92 -7.73 -18.43
N GLY A 139 13.28 -7.49 -17.16
CA GLY A 139 14.22 -8.29 -16.37
C GLY A 139 13.65 -9.56 -15.75
N HIS A 140 12.43 -9.97 -16.10
CA HIS A 140 11.73 -11.13 -15.54
C HIS A 140 11.55 -11.07 -14.01
N VAL A 141 11.57 -9.86 -13.42
CA VAL A 141 11.32 -9.66 -11.98
C VAL A 141 9.81 -9.67 -11.71
N ILE A 142 9.06 -8.90 -12.50
CA ILE A 142 7.60 -8.75 -12.38
C ILE A 142 6.91 -9.53 -13.49
N MET A 143 5.91 -10.34 -13.13
CA MET A 143 5.06 -11.03 -14.11
C MET A 143 4.32 -10.00 -14.97
N PRO A 144 4.39 -10.09 -16.33
CA PRO A 144 3.63 -9.20 -17.20
C PRO A 144 2.13 -9.27 -16.96
N LEU A 145 1.42 -8.14 -17.04
CA LEU A 145 -0.04 -8.07 -16.87
C LEU A 145 -0.79 -9.00 -17.85
N PRO A 146 -0.43 -9.07 -19.16
CA PRO A 146 -1.07 -10.03 -20.09
C PRO A 146 -0.97 -11.48 -19.64
N THR A 147 0.18 -11.87 -19.08
CA THR A 147 0.39 -13.22 -18.56
C THR A 147 -0.48 -13.49 -17.35
N TYR A 148 -0.51 -12.55 -16.40
CA TYR A 148 -1.31 -12.70 -15.18
C TYR A 148 -2.81 -12.71 -15.48
N TYR A 149 -3.32 -11.71 -16.21
CA TYR A 149 -4.75 -11.62 -16.52
C TYR A 149 -5.25 -12.73 -17.44
N GLY A 150 -4.39 -13.23 -18.33
CA GLY A 150 -4.72 -14.38 -19.17
C GLY A 150 -5.02 -15.65 -18.38
N ALA A 151 -4.38 -15.81 -17.22
CA ALA A 151 -4.59 -16.96 -16.33
C ALA A 151 -5.66 -16.73 -15.25
N ASN A 152 -5.77 -15.49 -14.70
CA ASN A 152 -6.53 -15.23 -13.49
C ASN A 152 -7.68 -14.21 -13.66
N GLY A 153 -7.79 -13.54 -14.83
CA GLY A 153 -8.70 -12.42 -15.00
C GLY A 153 -8.39 -11.32 -13.98
N ASP A 154 -9.42 -10.61 -13.51
CA ASP A 154 -9.30 -9.53 -12.51
C ASP A 154 -9.27 -10.06 -11.06
N GLY A 155 -8.96 -11.33 -10.85
CA GLY A 155 -8.92 -11.97 -9.54
C GLY A 155 -7.83 -11.41 -8.63
N ALA A 156 -8.10 -11.37 -7.33
CA ALA A 156 -7.13 -10.90 -6.34
C ALA A 156 -5.91 -11.84 -6.27
N THR A 157 -4.70 -11.28 -6.22
CA THR A 157 -3.43 -12.03 -6.27
C THR A 157 -3.34 -13.15 -5.23
N HIS A 158 -3.82 -12.93 -3.99
CA HIS A 158 -3.81 -13.97 -2.95
C HIS A 158 -4.71 -15.17 -3.27
N GLN A 159 -5.62 -15.07 -4.23
CA GLN A 159 -6.52 -16.15 -4.67
C GLN A 159 -6.02 -16.83 -5.95
N SER A 160 -4.97 -16.30 -6.57
CA SER A 160 -4.41 -16.88 -7.79
C SER A 160 -3.68 -18.20 -7.50
N ASN A 161 -3.74 -19.13 -8.43
CA ASN A 161 -2.99 -20.38 -8.33
C ASN A 161 -1.48 -20.13 -8.30
N GLU A 162 -1.00 -19.10 -9.00
CA GLU A 162 0.41 -18.72 -9.09
C GLU A 162 0.95 -18.29 -7.73
N TRP A 163 0.17 -17.52 -6.94
CA TRP A 163 0.53 -17.18 -5.57
C TRP A 163 0.48 -18.39 -4.65
N ILE A 164 -0.65 -19.11 -4.64
CA ILE A 164 -0.91 -20.25 -3.75
C ILE A 164 0.21 -21.30 -3.86
N THR A 165 0.65 -21.59 -5.08
CA THR A 165 1.67 -22.62 -5.38
C THR A 165 3.10 -22.09 -5.44
N GLY A 166 3.30 -20.79 -5.20
CA GLY A 166 4.61 -20.13 -5.18
C GLY A 166 5.25 -19.91 -6.55
N LYS A 167 4.51 -19.96 -7.66
CA LYS A 167 5.02 -19.52 -8.97
C LYS A 167 5.28 -18.00 -8.97
N ILE A 168 4.44 -17.23 -8.29
CA ILE A 168 4.71 -15.86 -7.86
C ILE A 168 5.30 -15.96 -6.44
N ALA A 169 6.54 -15.54 -6.26
CA ALA A 169 7.27 -15.68 -5.02
C ALA A 169 7.35 -14.39 -4.19
N GLY A 170 6.72 -13.32 -4.63
CA GLY A 170 6.69 -12.05 -3.91
C GLY A 170 5.58 -11.13 -4.36
N ILE A 171 5.22 -10.24 -3.47
CA ILE A 171 4.28 -9.14 -3.71
C ILE A 171 4.72 -7.89 -2.95
N PHE A 172 4.20 -6.75 -3.38
CA PHE A 172 4.34 -5.47 -2.69
C PHE A 172 2.95 -5.00 -2.26
N GLU A 173 2.64 -5.16 -0.96
CA GLU A 173 1.27 -5.02 -0.46
C GLU A 173 1.22 -4.26 0.86
N TRP A 174 0.02 -3.86 1.31
CA TRP A 174 -0.18 -3.19 2.58
C TRP A 174 0.26 -4.09 3.75
N ASP A 175 0.88 -3.49 4.77
CA ASP A 175 1.33 -4.16 5.99
C ASP A 175 0.20 -4.91 6.72
N SER A 176 -1.02 -4.38 6.66
CA SER A 176 -2.21 -5.02 7.23
C SER A 176 -2.66 -6.30 6.51
N ALA A 177 -2.10 -6.61 5.34
CA ALA A 177 -2.45 -7.79 4.54
C ALA A 177 -1.53 -9.00 4.77
N ALA A 178 -0.53 -8.90 5.64
CA ALA A 178 0.50 -9.93 5.84
C ALA A 178 -0.07 -11.32 6.12
N SER A 179 -0.96 -11.44 7.10
CA SER A 179 -1.59 -12.72 7.46
C SER A 179 -2.45 -13.29 6.33
N LYS A 180 -3.22 -12.45 5.64
CA LYS A 180 -4.05 -12.87 4.51
C LYS A 180 -3.23 -13.52 3.40
N TYR A 181 -2.08 -12.95 3.05
CA TYR A 181 -1.21 -13.50 2.02
C TYR A 181 -0.46 -14.75 2.46
N GLN A 182 -0.03 -14.82 3.72
CA GLN A 182 0.53 -16.04 4.27
C GLN A 182 -0.49 -17.19 4.29
N ASP A 183 -1.72 -16.91 4.76
CA ASP A 183 -2.77 -17.93 4.90
C ASP A 183 -3.25 -18.48 3.55
N ALA A 184 -3.09 -17.72 2.48
CA ALA A 184 -3.43 -18.14 1.14
C ALA A 184 -2.43 -19.13 0.51
N LEU A 185 -1.19 -19.18 1.00
CA LEU A 185 -0.18 -20.11 0.49
C LEU A 185 -0.52 -21.57 0.87
N ASP A 186 -0.16 -22.51 0.00
CA ASP A 186 -0.23 -23.94 0.32
C ASP A 186 0.78 -24.31 1.42
N GLU A 187 0.63 -25.52 1.98
CA GLU A 187 1.42 -26.00 3.12
C GLU A 187 2.94 -26.02 2.81
N ASP A 188 3.33 -26.27 1.56
CA ASP A 188 4.74 -26.33 1.17
C ASP A 188 5.39 -24.94 1.14
N ASN A 189 4.59 -23.90 0.84
CA ASN A 189 5.03 -22.53 0.65
C ASN A 189 4.83 -21.65 1.89
N LYS A 190 3.83 -21.95 2.71
CA LYS A 190 3.44 -21.16 3.89
C LYS A 190 4.59 -20.91 4.87
N ALA A 191 5.43 -21.93 5.12
CA ALA A 191 6.57 -21.83 6.04
C ALA A 191 7.69 -20.90 5.55
N GLY A 192 7.72 -20.62 4.24
CA GLY A 192 8.69 -19.70 3.63
C GLY A 192 8.24 -18.25 3.57
N PHE A 193 7.01 -17.93 4.02
CA PHE A 193 6.52 -16.56 3.99
C PHE A 193 7.34 -15.66 4.92
N THR A 194 7.82 -14.55 4.40
CA THR A 194 8.72 -13.62 5.10
C THR A 194 8.34 -12.18 4.79
N VAL A 195 8.23 -11.37 5.83
CA VAL A 195 8.11 -9.91 5.70
C VAL A 195 9.46 -9.35 5.27
N GLY A 196 9.48 -8.64 4.15
CA GLY A 196 10.69 -8.04 3.58
C GLY A 196 11.23 -6.87 4.40
N GLU A 197 12.25 -6.26 3.85
CA GLU A 197 12.86 -5.03 4.36
C GLU A 197 12.58 -3.90 3.34
N GLU A 198 12.91 -2.65 3.72
CA GLU A 198 12.94 -1.54 2.78
C GLU A 198 13.92 -1.85 1.64
N ILE A 199 13.49 -1.62 0.39
CA ILE A 199 14.40 -1.61 -0.75
C ILE A 199 14.60 -0.15 -1.16
N LYS A 200 15.81 0.36 -0.98
CA LYS A 200 16.18 1.69 -1.46
C LYS A 200 16.57 1.67 -2.92
N PHE A 201 15.95 2.54 -3.68
CA PHE A 201 16.24 2.73 -5.12
C PHE A 201 17.11 3.96 -5.38
N GLY A 202 17.46 4.72 -4.33
CA GLY A 202 18.27 5.92 -4.35
C GLY A 202 18.83 6.26 -2.97
N ASP A 203 19.16 7.52 -2.74
CA ASP A 203 19.84 7.98 -1.53
C ASP A 203 18.88 8.21 -0.33
N TYR A 204 17.58 8.28 -0.59
CA TYR A 204 16.55 8.59 0.41
C TYR A 204 15.72 7.36 0.75
N ASN A 205 15.06 7.38 1.91
CA ASN A 205 13.99 6.44 2.18
C ASN A 205 12.83 6.80 1.25
N GLY A 206 12.25 5.80 0.62
CA GLY A 206 11.02 5.93 -0.15
C GLY A 206 9.85 5.43 0.65
N GLY A 207 8.67 5.72 0.14
CA GLY A 207 7.45 5.20 0.71
C GLY A 207 6.66 6.19 1.54
N PHE A 208 5.39 5.92 1.57
CA PHE A 208 4.39 6.74 2.24
C PHE A 208 3.56 5.92 3.22
N SER A 209 3.04 6.61 4.23
CA SER A 209 1.96 6.11 5.06
C SER A 209 0.65 6.82 4.78
N LYS A 210 -0.44 6.14 5.05
CA LYS A 210 -1.79 6.72 5.00
C LYS A 210 -2.66 6.18 6.14
N VAL A 211 -3.76 6.87 6.40
CA VAL A 211 -4.85 6.29 7.19
C VAL A 211 -5.45 5.12 6.41
N SER A 212 -5.38 3.91 6.97
CA SER A 212 -5.98 2.72 6.36
C SER A 212 -7.50 2.85 6.34
N MET A 213 -8.07 3.07 7.51
CA MET A 213 -9.48 3.35 7.71
C MET A 213 -9.65 4.40 8.81
N GLY A 214 -10.72 5.19 8.73
CA GLY A 214 -11.07 6.16 9.74
C GLY A 214 -12.53 6.03 10.18
N MET A 215 -12.79 6.37 11.44
CA MET A 215 -14.16 6.48 11.98
C MET A 215 -14.56 7.93 12.10
N ALA A 216 -15.72 8.28 11.54
CA ALA A 216 -16.27 9.62 11.51
C ALA A 216 -17.76 9.62 11.90
N ILE A 217 -18.26 10.77 12.32
CA ILE A 217 -19.68 10.96 12.64
C ILE A 217 -20.25 11.94 11.61
N THR A 218 -21.30 11.53 10.89
CA THR A 218 -21.93 12.41 9.89
C THR A 218 -22.65 13.60 10.54
N LYS A 219 -22.69 14.76 9.87
CA LYS A 219 -23.43 15.94 10.34
C LYS A 219 -24.93 15.70 10.48
N THR A 220 -25.47 14.68 9.82
CA THR A 220 -26.89 14.30 9.91
C THR A 220 -27.17 13.34 11.07
N CYS A 221 -26.15 12.91 11.81
CA CYS A 221 -26.32 12.04 12.99
C CYS A 221 -27.15 12.76 14.04
N LYS A 222 -28.21 12.07 14.52
CA LYS A 222 -29.12 12.64 15.53
C LYS A 222 -28.62 12.46 16.97
N ASN A 223 -27.69 11.50 17.16
CA ASN A 223 -27.16 11.11 18.47
C ASN A 223 -25.62 11.10 18.42
N PRO A 224 -24.94 12.28 18.24
CA PRO A 224 -23.49 12.31 18.09
C PRO A 224 -22.72 11.89 19.34
N ALA A 225 -23.29 12.08 20.55
CA ALA A 225 -22.69 11.64 21.80
C ALA A 225 -22.62 10.11 21.89
N GLU A 226 -23.70 9.44 21.55
CA GLU A 226 -23.76 7.96 21.53
C GLU A 226 -22.88 7.38 20.44
N ALA A 227 -22.81 8.04 19.28
CA ALA A 227 -21.89 7.65 18.22
C ALA A 227 -20.42 7.81 18.65
N ALA A 228 -20.06 8.89 19.35
CA ALA A 228 -18.73 9.10 19.92
C ALA A 228 -18.41 8.04 20.99
N THR A 229 -19.36 7.72 21.87
CA THR A 229 -19.22 6.64 22.87
C THR A 229 -18.98 5.28 22.19
N LEU A 230 -19.62 5.00 21.05
CA LEU A 230 -19.37 3.77 20.30
C LEU A 230 -17.95 3.74 19.71
N ILE A 231 -17.46 4.86 19.17
CA ILE A 231 -16.09 4.98 18.68
C ILE A 231 -15.09 4.77 19.83
N GLU A 232 -15.34 5.40 20.98
CA GLU A 232 -14.53 5.22 22.20
C GLU A 232 -14.47 3.75 22.62
N TYR A 233 -15.62 3.08 22.70
CA TYR A 233 -15.68 1.67 23.06
C TYR A 233 -14.88 0.79 22.10
N LEU A 234 -15.05 1.01 20.78
CA LEU A 234 -14.44 0.17 19.75
C LEU A 234 -12.92 0.34 19.67
N TRP A 235 -12.42 1.57 19.85
CA TRP A 235 -11.03 1.89 19.50
C TRP A 235 -10.16 2.31 20.69
N ASN A 236 -10.75 2.73 21.81
CA ASN A 236 -10.03 3.04 23.04
C ASN A 236 -10.38 2.09 24.19
N GLY A 237 -11.54 1.41 24.10
CA GLY A 237 -12.09 0.56 25.16
C GLY A 237 -12.00 -0.93 24.86
N ASP A 238 -12.87 -1.69 25.51
CA ASP A 238 -12.90 -3.17 25.48
C ASP A 238 -13.18 -3.73 24.07
N GLY A 239 -13.82 -2.98 23.20
CA GLY A 239 -14.06 -3.36 21.80
C GLY A 239 -12.76 -3.60 21.03
N ALA A 240 -11.67 -2.92 21.39
CA ALA A 240 -10.37 -3.12 20.77
C ALA A 240 -9.81 -4.54 20.99
N ALA A 241 -10.17 -5.20 22.09
CA ALA A 241 -9.82 -6.60 22.31
C ALA A 241 -10.54 -7.57 21.35
N ILE A 242 -11.66 -7.14 20.76
CA ILE A 242 -12.42 -7.93 19.77
C ILE A 242 -11.88 -7.64 18.37
N MET A 243 -11.63 -6.36 18.06
CA MET A 243 -11.16 -5.91 16.76
C MET A 243 -9.72 -6.36 16.48
N GLY A 244 -8.85 -6.31 17.49
CA GLY A 244 -7.45 -6.71 17.35
C GLY A 244 -6.75 -5.98 16.20
N SER A 245 -6.03 -6.74 15.37
CA SER A 245 -5.36 -6.27 14.16
C SER A 245 -6.10 -6.61 12.86
N GLU A 246 -7.39 -6.93 12.91
CA GLU A 246 -8.20 -7.22 11.69
C GLU A 246 -8.25 -6.05 10.70
N CYS A 247 -8.14 -4.83 11.20
CA CYS A 247 -8.08 -3.59 10.41
C CYS A 247 -6.67 -2.96 10.38
N GLY A 248 -5.64 -3.74 10.64
CA GLY A 248 -4.27 -3.28 10.87
C GLY A 248 -3.97 -3.00 12.34
N VAL A 249 -2.74 -2.60 12.64
CA VAL A 249 -2.33 -2.27 14.02
C VAL A 249 -3.12 -1.06 14.52
N PRO A 250 -3.81 -1.14 15.68
CA PRO A 250 -4.61 -0.04 16.19
C PRO A 250 -3.80 1.24 16.36
N ALA A 251 -4.31 2.35 15.81
CA ALA A 251 -3.64 3.65 15.86
C ALA A 251 -3.78 4.34 17.23
N SER A 252 -4.81 4.00 18.01
CA SER A 252 -5.04 4.46 19.36
C SER A 252 -4.11 3.74 20.35
N LYS A 253 -3.49 4.48 21.28
CA LYS A 253 -2.61 3.92 22.33
C LYS A 253 -3.36 2.99 23.27
N ALA A 254 -4.54 3.38 23.73
CA ALA A 254 -5.38 2.59 24.62
C ALA A 254 -5.89 1.32 23.89
N GLY A 255 -6.33 1.46 22.63
CA GLY A 255 -6.80 0.36 21.84
C GLY A 255 -5.70 -0.66 21.54
N LEU A 256 -4.50 -0.20 21.19
CA LEU A 256 -3.34 -1.07 20.99
C LEU A 256 -3.00 -1.86 22.26
N ALA A 257 -2.92 -1.18 23.41
CA ALA A 257 -2.65 -1.83 24.70
C ALA A 257 -3.71 -2.88 25.06
N THR A 258 -4.99 -2.58 24.82
CA THR A 258 -6.10 -3.51 25.07
C THR A 258 -6.04 -4.73 24.16
N ALA A 259 -5.79 -4.53 22.85
CA ALA A 259 -5.67 -5.61 21.89
C ALA A 259 -4.45 -6.51 22.16
N GLN A 260 -3.31 -5.92 22.55
CA GLN A 260 -2.09 -6.65 22.94
C GLN A 260 -2.34 -7.50 24.21
N ALA A 261 -2.96 -6.91 25.24
CA ALA A 261 -3.29 -7.63 26.48
C ALA A 261 -4.24 -8.81 26.22
N ALA A 262 -5.11 -8.72 25.22
CA ALA A 262 -6.03 -9.78 24.80
C ALA A 262 -5.37 -10.82 23.85
N GLY A 263 -4.10 -10.63 23.43
CA GLY A 263 -3.43 -11.50 22.47
C GLY A 263 -4.09 -11.49 21.09
N LYS A 264 -4.62 -10.33 20.67
CA LYS A 264 -5.37 -10.15 19.42
C LYS A 264 -4.59 -9.37 18.35
N ILE A 265 -3.33 -9.09 18.58
CA ILE A 265 -2.45 -8.55 17.55
C ILE A 265 -1.77 -9.72 16.83
N ASN A 266 -1.95 -9.78 15.51
CA ASN A 266 -1.26 -10.76 14.66
C ASN A 266 0.22 -10.37 14.54
N ASP A 267 1.12 -11.32 14.83
CA ASP A 267 2.55 -11.07 14.88
C ASP A 267 3.13 -10.60 13.53
N LEU A 268 2.65 -11.17 12.40
CA LEU A 268 3.11 -10.77 11.07
C LEU A 268 2.63 -9.37 10.69
N VAL A 269 1.38 -9.02 11.04
CA VAL A 269 0.84 -7.68 10.79
C VAL A 269 1.59 -6.66 11.63
N ALA A 270 1.90 -6.99 12.88
CA ALA A 270 2.71 -6.12 13.75
C ALA A 270 4.12 -5.95 13.20
N GLU A 271 4.81 -7.04 12.82
CA GLU A 271 6.14 -6.98 12.22
C GLU A 271 6.17 -6.11 10.96
N ALA A 272 5.21 -6.32 10.05
CA ALA A 272 5.11 -5.56 8.81
C ALA A 272 4.87 -4.07 9.08
N ASN A 273 3.95 -3.73 10.00
CA ASN A 273 3.68 -2.35 10.37
C ASN A 273 4.87 -1.66 11.03
N ASP A 274 5.54 -2.33 11.98
CA ASP A 274 6.74 -1.79 12.65
C ASP A 274 7.85 -1.49 11.63
N LYS A 275 8.10 -2.40 10.67
CA LYS A 275 9.07 -2.20 9.60
C LYS A 275 8.69 -1.00 8.73
N VAL A 276 7.45 -0.96 8.22
CA VAL A 276 6.94 0.14 7.38
C VAL A 276 7.09 1.48 8.08
N MET A 277 6.60 1.60 9.33
CA MET A 277 6.63 2.86 10.07
C MET A 277 8.06 3.32 10.41
N SER A 278 9.06 2.43 10.29
CA SER A 278 10.47 2.78 10.52
C SER A 278 11.13 3.50 9.34
N PHE A 279 10.62 3.33 8.12
CA PHE A 279 11.25 3.89 6.90
C PHE A 279 10.38 4.86 6.11
N VAL A 280 9.05 4.83 6.25
CA VAL A 280 8.19 5.77 5.50
C VAL A 280 8.53 7.22 5.83
N SER A 281 8.71 8.03 4.79
CA SER A 281 9.12 9.42 4.90
C SER A 281 8.07 10.39 4.37
N CYS A 282 7.11 9.91 3.57
CA CYS A 282 6.12 10.70 2.87
C CYS A 282 4.69 10.31 3.28
N GLN A 283 3.72 11.17 2.95
CA GLN A 283 2.30 10.87 3.07
C GLN A 283 1.68 10.71 1.69
N LEU A 284 0.78 9.74 1.55
CA LEU A 284 0.05 9.57 0.31
C LEU A 284 -0.99 10.67 0.14
N ASP A 285 -0.94 11.38 -1.00
CA ASP A 285 -1.99 12.32 -1.38
C ASP A 285 -3.33 11.58 -1.61
N PRO A 286 -4.47 12.06 -1.04
CA PRO A 286 -5.75 11.37 -1.16
C PRO A 286 -6.28 11.21 -2.59
N LEU A 287 -5.91 12.09 -3.52
CA LEU A 287 -6.33 12.01 -4.92
C LEU A 287 -5.71 10.80 -5.64
N PHE A 288 -4.54 10.34 -5.18
CA PHE A 288 -3.89 9.13 -5.69
C PHE A 288 -4.81 7.90 -5.66
N GLU A 289 -5.73 7.86 -4.71
CA GLU A 289 -6.68 6.77 -4.53
C GLU A 289 -8.05 7.03 -5.18
N SER A 290 -8.16 8.04 -6.05
CA SER A 290 -9.38 8.25 -6.84
C SER A 290 -9.75 6.99 -7.63
N SER A 291 -11.03 6.65 -7.66
CA SER A 291 -11.53 5.51 -8.43
C SER A 291 -11.19 5.63 -9.92
N ASP A 292 -11.22 6.85 -10.47
CA ASP A 292 -10.91 7.10 -11.88
C ASP A 292 -9.44 6.81 -12.21
N LEU A 293 -8.55 6.89 -11.21
CA LEU A 293 -7.15 6.55 -11.38
C LEU A 293 -6.87 5.06 -11.14
N LYS A 294 -7.38 4.48 -10.02
CA LYS A 294 -6.92 3.17 -9.54
C LYS A 294 -7.83 1.98 -9.85
N ALA A 295 -9.03 2.20 -10.42
CA ALA A 295 -9.98 1.11 -10.63
C ALA A 295 -9.39 0.04 -11.58
N THR A 296 -9.41 -1.22 -11.15
CA THR A 296 -8.97 -2.36 -11.95
C THR A 296 -9.79 -2.43 -13.25
N GLY A 297 -9.11 -2.60 -14.37
CA GLY A 297 -9.70 -2.73 -15.70
C GLY A 297 -10.17 -1.43 -16.36
N THR A 298 -10.32 -0.31 -15.61
CA THR A 298 -10.88 0.94 -16.15
C THR A 298 -10.16 2.21 -15.68
N GLY A 299 -9.31 2.14 -14.68
CA GLY A 299 -8.59 3.30 -14.16
C GLY A 299 -7.39 3.68 -15.03
N VAL A 300 -6.97 4.93 -14.92
CA VAL A 300 -5.82 5.48 -15.69
C VAL A 300 -4.53 4.68 -15.44
N TYR A 301 -4.29 4.23 -14.21
CA TYR A 301 -3.11 3.41 -13.91
C TYR A 301 -3.11 2.09 -14.67
N GLN A 302 -4.31 1.49 -14.85
CA GLN A 302 -4.46 0.29 -15.66
C GLN A 302 -4.14 0.56 -17.13
N GLU A 303 -4.70 1.63 -17.70
CA GLU A 303 -4.46 2.03 -19.09
C GLU A 303 -2.96 2.26 -19.37
N VAL A 304 -2.28 2.96 -18.46
CA VAL A 304 -0.83 3.24 -18.59
C VAL A 304 -0.03 1.93 -18.60
N PHE A 305 -0.19 1.08 -17.60
CA PHE A 305 0.64 -0.13 -17.50
C PHE A 305 0.20 -1.26 -18.46
N ASP A 306 -1.05 -1.28 -18.90
CA ASP A 306 -1.46 -2.13 -20.01
C ASP A 306 -0.75 -1.72 -21.30
N THR A 307 -0.70 -0.41 -21.61
CA THR A 307 0.01 0.09 -22.79
C THR A 307 1.51 -0.23 -22.73
N VAL A 308 2.13 -0.11 -21.55
CA VAL A 308 3.54 -0.51 -21.34
C VAL A 308 3.74 -1.99 -21.63
N ASP A 309 2.88 -2.87 -21.11
CA ASP A 309 3.09 -4.32 -21.19
C ASP A 309 2.59 -4.93 -22.51
N TYR A 310 1.45 -4.47 -23.07
CA TYR A 310 0.87 -5.03 -24.31
C TYR A 310 1.52 -4.43 -25.55
N ASP A 311 1.82 -3.14 -25.55
CA ASP A 311 2.35 -2.42 -26.71
C ASP A 311 3.86 -2.17 -26.64
N ASN A 312 4.50 -2.62 -25.52
CA ASN A 312 5.92 -2.38 -25.22
C ASN A 312 6.30 -0.89 -25.23
N ALA A 313 5.36 -0.04 -24.77
CA ALA A 313 5.55 1.42 -24.74
C ALA A 313 6.59 1.83 -23.69
N SER A 314 7.28 2.93 -23.91
CA SER A 314 8.15 3.56 -22.92
C SER A 314 7.37 4.50 -22.01
N GLY A 315 7.99 4.94 -20.90
CA GLY A 315 7.42 5.96 -20.02
C GLY A 315 7.08 7.25 -20.79
N ALA A 316 7.93 7.66 -21.73
CA ALA A 316 7.69 8.85 -22.55
C ALA A 316 6.45 8.72 -23.47
N ASP A 317 6.09 7.50 -23.88
CA ASP A 317 4.92 7.27 -24.73
C ASP A 317 3.59 7.37 -23.97
N VAL A 318 3.60 7.17 -22.65
CA VAL A 318 2.37 7.04 -21.82
C VAL A 318 2.26 8.09 -20.71
N VAL A 319 3.29 8.88 -20.44
CA VAL A 319 3.28 9.85 -19.34
C VAL A 319 2.17 10.90 -19.49
N ASP A 320 1.88 11.35 -20.71
CA ASP A 320 0.80 12.32 -20.96
C ASP A 320 -0.57 11.74 -20.60
N THR A 321 -0.82 10.45 -20.87
CA THR A 321 -2.05 9.74 -20.45
C THR A 321 -2.19 9.76 -18.92
N LEU A 322 -1.09 9.51 -18.20
CA LEU A 322 -1.11 9.57 -16.73
C LEU A 322 -1.40 10.98 -16.22
N LEU A 323 -0.70 11.99 -16.74
CA LEU A 323 -0.85 13.40 -16.33
C LEU A 323 -2.24 13.95 -16.64
N ASP A 324 -2.80 13.64 -17.81
CA ASP A 324 -4.17 14.03 -18.19
C ASP A 324 -5.20 13.41 -17.21
N GLY A 325 -5.06 12.13 -16.91
CA GLY A 325 -5.92 11.46 -15.92
C GLY A 325 -5.78 12.05 -14.52
N MET A 326 -4.58 12.37 -14.09
CA MET A 326 -4.34 13.02 -12.79
C MET A 326 -4.92 14.44 -12.75
N SER A 327 -4.76 15.21 -13.81
CA SER A 327 -5.39 16.54 -13.94
C SER A 327 -6.92 16.45 -13.87
N ALA A 328 -7.53 15.43 -14.50
CA ALA A 328 -8.97 15.22 -14.50
C ALA A 328 -9.55 14.97 -13.08
N VAL A 329 -8.79 14.37 -12.18
CA VAL A 329 -9.22 14.15 -10.78
C VAL A 329 -8.84 15.29 -9.83
N GLY A 330 -8.11 16.31 -10.30
CA GLY A 330 -7.86 17.54 -9.56
C GLY A 330 -6.41 17.78 -9.15
N TYR A 331 -5.44 17.02 -9.67
CA TYR A 331 -4.04 17.39 -9.52
C TYR A 331 -3.70 18.62 -10.35
N ASN A 332 -2.81 19.43 -9.81
CA ASN A 332 -2.08 20.46 -10.55
C ASN A 332 -0.80 19.80 -11.10
N VAL A 333 -0.81 19.48 -12.38
CA VAL A 333 0.27 18.82 -13.11
C VAL A 333 1.21 19.82 -13.76
#